data_e3f98998d15e4d187fe55771a69c2202
#
_entry.id   e3f98998d15e4d187fe55771a69c2202
#
_cell.length_a   1.000
_cell.length_b   1.000
_cell.length_c   1.000
_cell.angle_alpha   90.00
_cell.angle_beta   90.00
_cell.angle_gamma   90.00
#
_symmetry.space_group_name_H-M   'P 1'
#
loop_
_entity.id
_entity.type
_entity.pdbx_description
1 polymer ?
#
loop_
_entity_poly.entity_id
_entity_poly.type
_entity_poly.pdbx_seq_one_letter_code
_entity_poly.pdbx_strand_id
1 'polypeptide(L)'
;MKRAATALSVLLTVFLTVLAAGCGGGDSDKSTATGTATGKSVEAADITLWVGFSARELGVFKDVVADFEKEYPQIHVKVVGNISDDKIVTAIRGGNAPDVAQSFSSDNTGAFCSTGAWIDLGDYMERDGVDPSVFPEVSQYYTEYDGKRCALPVLADTYGLYYNKDLFAKAGLSGPPKTISELTEYAKKLTEKNPDGSLKVVGFDPISGFYENAAAHYGPSWGAKWIDDEGKSTLSTDPGWAKYLQWKKDLIDWYGYDNLVKFQTGAGDEFSPSNAFERGKLAMNMDGEWRVAFIENETPDLNYATAPFPVADESPDLYGAGYVTGSIVGIPKTSDHKDQAWELLKYLATDDHALATLSNGIRNVPTTTSSLTSDELEQDPDFATFLDVFGNENSSTTPITLVGAANQELFEAFVAKWQAGRISDLQAGLANVDEQIDAQLENAAGGQVP
;
A
#
# COMPACT_ATOMS: atom_id res chain seq x y z
N MET A 1 -29.54 31.29 -42.84
CA MET A 1 -30.83 31.02 -43.54
C MET A 1 -31.70 30.15 -42.64
N LYS A 2 -32.84 30.77 -42.24
CA LYS A 2 -34.20 30.23 -41.98
C LYS A 2 -34.29 28.91 -41.21
N ARG A 3 -34.70 28.93 -39.89
CA ARG A 3 -36.09 28.85 -39.37
C ARG A 3 -36.77 27.51 -39.72
N ALA A 4 -37.21 26.71 -38.76
CA ALA A 4 -38.53 26.89 -38.12
C ALA A 4 -38.64 26.00 -36.86
N ALA A 5 -39.32 26.55 -35.87
CA ALA A 5 -39.87 25.95 -34.67
C ALA A 5 -41.24 25.37 -34.99
N THR A 6 -41.67 24.31 -34.26
CA THR A 6 -43.09 24.08 -34.04
C THR A 6 -43.29 23.45 -32.64
N ALA A 7 -44.08 24.14 -31.85
CA ALA A 7 -44.62 23.70 -30.55
C ALA A 7 -46.06 23.15 -30.78
N LEU A 8 -46.54 22.43 -29.80
CA LEU A 8 -47.98 22.28 -29.34
C LEU A 8 -48.18 20.86 -28.83
N SER A 9 -48.86 20.47 -27.82
CA SER A 9 -49.63 21.05 -26.72
C SER A 9 -50.16 19.88 -25.90
N VAL A 10 -50.08 19.99 -24.60
CA VAL A 10 -51.03 19.67 -23.52
C VAL A 10 -52.15 18.67 -23.79
N LEU A 11 -52.25 17.63 -22.93
CA LEU A 11 -53.56 17.24 -22.38
C LEU A 11 -53.41 16.61 -20.98
N LEU A 12 -54.00 17.31 -20.03
CA LEU A 12 -54.23 17.02 -18.62
C LEU A 12 -55.45 16.11 -18.49
N THR A 13 -55.36 15.00 -17.78
CA THR A 13 -56.59 14.33 -17.31
C THR A 13 -56.41 13.84 -15.87
N VAL A 14 -57.08 14.52 -14.97
CA VAL A 14 -57.34 14.18 -13.56
C VAL A 14 -58.45 13.15 -13.49
N PHE A 15 -58.26 12.09 -12.71
CA PHE A 15 -59.38 11.36 -12.12
C PHE A 15 -59.11 10.99 -10.67
N LEU A 16 -60.07 11.38 -9.84
CA LEU A 16 -60.10 11.28 -8.40
C LEU A 16 -60.96 10.10 -7.94
N THR A 17 -60.65 9.58 -6.76
CA THR A 17 -61.46 8.85 -5.76
C THR A 17 -61.86 7.41 -6.06
N VAL A 18 -61.75 6.48 -5.10
CA VAL A 18 -62.68 6.25 -3.95
C VAL A 18 -62.07 5.30 -2.91
N LEU A 19 -62.22 5.64 -1.63
CA LEU A 19 -62.02 4.78 -0.46
C LEU A 19 -63.02 3.61 -0.41
N ALA A 20 -62.57 2.45 0.11
CA ALA A 20 -63.45 1.53 0.84
C ALA A 20 -62.65 0.76 1.91
N ALA A 21 -63.07 0.91 3.14
CA ALA A 21 -62.60 0.14 4.30
C ALA A 21 -63.33 -1.22 4.35
N GLY A 22 -62.64 -2.26 4.82
CA GLY A 22 -63.23 -3.57 5.10
C GLY A 22 -62.39 -4.34 6.11
N CYS A 23 -62.88 -4.39 7.37
CA CYS A 23 -62.38 -5.26 8.43
C CYS A 23 -62.78 -6.73 8.20
N GLY A 24 -61.96 -7.69 8.61
CA GLY A 24 -62.34 -9.10 8.79
C GLY A 24 -61.12 -9.94 9.20
N GLY A 25 -61.11 -10.40 10.46
CA GLY A 25 -60.05 -11.16 11.07
C GLY A 25 -60.06 -12.67 10.75
N GLY A 26 -59.04 -13.37 11.16
CA GLY A 26 -58.90 -14.84 11.13
C GLY A 26 -57.47 -15.31 11.39
N ASP A 27 -57.23 -15.81 12.59
CA ASP A 27 -56.00 -16.47 13.05
C ASP A 27 -55.58 -17.63 12.17
N SER A 28 -54.28 -17.80 12.00
CA SER A 28 -53.61 -19.12 12.11
C SER A 28 -52.08 -18.99 12.10
N ASP A 29 -51.49 -19.45 13.16
CA ASP A 29 -50.05 -19.68 13.39
C ASP A 29 -49.32 -20.35 12.23
N LYS A 30 -48.15 -19.81 11.86
CA LYS A 30 -46.96 -20.58 11.57
C LYS A 30 -45.71 -19.78 11.85
N SER A 31 -45.02 -20.19 12.92
CA SER A 31 -43.65 -19.93 13.26
C SER A 31 -42.73 -20.08 12.04
N THR A 32 -42.08 -18.97 11.67
CA THR A 32 -40.88 -18.97 10.86
C THR A 32 -39.82 -18.21 11.64
N ALA A 33 -38.75 -18.90 11.95
CA ALA A 33 -37.62 -18.34 12.66
C ALA A 33 -37.04 -17.16 11.88
N THR A 34 -37.28 -15.96 12.35
CA THR A 34 -36.59 -14.74 11.94
C THR A 34 -35.27 -14.70 12.66
N GLY A 35 -34.18 -14.99 11.97
CA GLY A 35 -32.86 -14.56 12.40
C GLY A 35 -32.88 -13.04 12.48
N THR A 36 -32.71 -12.54 13.67
CA THR A 36 -32.63 -11.10 13.95
C THR A 36 -31.27 -10.60 13.46
N ALA A 37 -31.24 -10.10 12.25
CA ALA A 37 -30.17 -9.19 11.84
C ALA A 37 -30.42 -7.88 12.58
N THR A 38 -29.65 -7.59 13.63
CA THR A 38 -29.61 -6.31 14.32
C THR A 38 -28.71 -5.33 13.57
N GLY A 39 -28.97 -5.11 12.28
CA GLY A 39 -28.35 -4.01 11.53
C GLY A 39 -29.37 -2.88 11.42
N LYS A 40 -29.01 -1.65 11.78
CA LYS A 40 -29.75 -0.47 11.36
C LYS A 40 -29.81 -0.52 9.83
N SER A 41 -31.00 -0.52 9.26
CA SER A 41 -31.17 -0.44 7.81
C SER A 41 -30.64 0.91 7.35
N VAL A 42 -29.51 0.91 6.65
CA VAL A 42 -28.94 2.09 6.02
C VAL A 42 -29.82 2.45 4.81
N GLU A 43 -30.06 3.74 4.59
CA GLU A 43 -30.89 4.23 3.48
C GLU A 43 -30.27 3.87 2.12
N ALA A 44 -31.11 3.75 1.09
CA ALA A 44 -30.65 3.49 -0.27
C ALA A 44 -29.84 4.66 -0.82
N ALA A 45 -28.69 4.37 -1.47
CA ALA A 45 -27.86 5.38 -2.10
C ALA A 45 -27.01 4.81 -3.26
N ASP A 46 -26.68 5.69 -4.18
CA ASP A 46 -25.60 5.49 -5.17
C ASP A 46 -24.35 6.18 -4.66
N ILE A 47 -23.28 5.44 -4.36
CA ILE A 47 -22.03 5.96 -3.85
C ILE A 47 -20.88 5.70 -4.81
N THR A 48 -19.78 6.43 -4.63
CA THR A 48 -18.56 6.28 -5.44
C THR A 48 -17.39 5.83 -4.59
N LEU A 49 -16.66 4.82 -5.07
CA LEU A 49 -15.36 4.38 -4.54
C LEU A 49 -14.28 4.72 -5.54
N TRP A 50 -13.27 5.49 -5.13
CA TRP A 50 -12.06 5.73 -5.90
C TRP A 50 -10.91 4.89 -5.37
N VAL A 51 -10.24 4.15 -6.29
CA VAL A 51 -9.07 3.31 -5.99
C VAL A 51 -7.93 3.61 -6.95
N GLY A 52 -6.70 3.43 -6.49
CA GLY A 52 -5.51 3.60 -7.32
C GLY A 52 -5.31 2.46 -8.33
N PHE A 53 -5.83 1.28 -8.04
CA PHE A 53 -5.68 0.07 -8.83
C PHE A 53 -6.24 0.19 -10.26
N SER A 54 -5.65 -0.56 -11.19
CA SER A 54 -6.05 -0.58 -12.61
C SER A 54 -6.06 -2.01 -13.16
N ALA A 55 -6.49 -2.17 -14.41
CA ALA A 55 -6.47 -3.44 -15.14
C ALA A 55 -7.01 -4.63 -14.32
N ARG A 56 -6.21 -5.69 -14.13
CA ARG A 56 -6.57 -6.92 -13.39
C ARG A 56 -6.99 -6.62 -11.96
N GLU A 57 -6.21 -5.85 -11.23
CA GLU A 57 -6.46 -5.53 -9.82
C GLU A 57 -7.75 -4.73 -9.60
N LEU A 58 -8.06 -3.79 -10.51
CA LEU A 58 -9.36 -3.11 -10.50
C LEU A 58 -10.52 -4.09 -10.71
N GLY A 59 -10.29 -5.18 -11.47
CA GLY A 59 -11.26 -6.26 -11.64
C GLY A 59 -11.58 -6.92 -10.30
N VAL A 60 -10.56 -7.29 -9.53
CA VAL A 60 -10.70 -7.89 -8.20
C VAL A 60 -11.47 -6.98 -7.23
N PHE A 61 -11.16 -5.68 -7.21
CA PHE A 61 -11.94 -4.71 -6.40
C PHE A 61 -13.41 -4.66 -6.79
N LYS A 62 -13.72 -4.73 -8.08
CA LYS A 62 -15.11 -4.73 -8.55
C LYS A 62 -15.86 -6.01 -8.17
N ASP A 63 -15.18 -7.15 -8.14
CA ASP A 63 -15.76 -8.41 -7.72
C ASP A 63 -16.11 -8.37 -6.23
N VAL A 64 -15.21 -7.86 -5.38
CA VAL A 64 -15.46 -7.66 -3.94
C VAL A 64 -16.59 -6.66 -3.69
N VAL A 65 -16.65 -5.57 -4.45
CA VAL A 65 -17.77 -4.62 -4.37
C VAL A 65 -19.09 -5.27 -4.82
N ALA A 66 -19.08 -6.16 -5.81
CA ALA A 66 -20.27 -6.88 -6.22
C ALA A 66 -20.77 -7.86 -5.13
N ASP A 67 -19.85 -8.41 -4.30
CA ASP A 67 -20.24 -9.21 -3.12
C ASP A 67 -20.82 -8.33 -2.01
N PHE A 68 -20.24 -7.16 -1.76
CA PHE A 68 -20.83 -6.15 -0.87
C PHE A 68 -22.25 -5.78 -1.28
N GLU A 69 -22.51 -5.51 -2.57
CA GLU A 69 -23.86 -5.15 -3.05
C GLU A 69 -24.89 -6.29 -2.91
N LYS A 70 -24.46 -7.56 -2.81
CA LYS A 70 -25.37 -8.68 -2.47
C LYS A 70 -25.83 -8.62 -1.03
N GLU A 71 -24.95 -8.20 -0.11
CA GLU A 71 -25.28 -8.04 1.32
C GLU A 71 -26.06 -6.74 1.58
N TYR A 72 -25.74 -5.68 0.84
CA TYR A 72 -26.34 -4.36 0.93
C TYR A 72 -27.02 -3.94 -0.36
N PRO A 73 -28.11 -4.64 -0.79
CA PRO A 73 -28.71 -4.44 -2.11
C PRO A 73 -29.32 -3.04 -2.32
N GLN A 74 -29.42 -2.23 -1.28
CA GLN A 74 -29.87 -0.85 -1.34
C GLN A 74 -28.73 0.16 -1.60
N ILE A 75 -27.45 -0.28 -1.55
CA ILE A 75 -26.30 0.58 -1.82
C ILE A 75 -25.69 0.15 -3.17
N HIS A 76 -25.62 1.08 -4.12
CA HIS A 76 -24.95 0.84 -5.39
C HIS A 76 -23.62 1.58 -5.44
N VAL A 77 -22.54 0.87 -5.78
CA VAL A 77 -21.18 1.41 -5.71
C VAL A 77 -20.57 1.53 -7.09
N LYS A 78 -20.27 2.76 -7.51
CA LYS A 78 -19.49 3.02 -8.71
C LYS A 78 -17.99 3.01 -8.39
N VAL A 79 -17.27 1.97 -8.77
CA VAL A 79 -15.81 1.88 -8.62
C VAL A 79 -15.11 2.60 -9.77
N VAL A 80 -14.21 3.53 -9.42
CA VAL A 80 -13.37 4.29 -10.37
C VAL A 80 -11.90 4.00 -10.05
N GLY A 81 -11.20 3.39 -10.99
CA GLY A 81 -9.79 3.02 -10.86
C GLY A 81 -8.82 4.04 -11.44
N ASN A 82 -7.52 3.78 -11.27
CA ASN A 82 -6.40 4.58 -11.75
C ASN A 82 -6.45 6.02 -11.21
N ILE A 83 -6.68 6.16 -9.92
CA ILE A 83 -6.76 7.45 -9.19
C ILE A 83 -5.49 7.60 -8.36
N SER A 84 -4.76 8.68 -8.59
CA SER A 84 -3.61 9.06 -7.76
C SER A 84 -4.03 9.79 -6.49
N ASP A 85 -3.18 9.76 -5.46
CA ASP A 85 -3.40 10.47 -4.20
C ASP A 85 -3.54 11.99 -4.42
N ASP A 86 -2.75 12.59 -5.30
CA ASP A 86 -2.89 14.00 -5.70
C ASP A 86 -4.28 14.34 -6.24
N LYS A 87 -4.86 13.42 -7.01
CA LYS A 87 -6.21 13.60 -7.54
C LYS A 87 -7.26 13.55 -6.44
N ILE A 88 -7.08 12.67 -5.44
CA ILE A 88 -7.94 12.60 -4.24
C ILE A 88 -7.89 13.94 -3.50
N VAL A 89 -6.68 14.42 -3.17
CA VAL A 89 -6.47 15.69 -2.46
C VAL A 89 -7.10 16.86 -3.22
N THR A 90 -6.87 16.92 -4.52
CA THR A 90 -7.44 17.97 -5.39
C THR A 90 -8.96 17.92 -5.41
N ALA A 91 -9.55 16.74 -5.51
CA ALA A 91 -11.01 16.55 -5.51
C ALA A 91 -11.64 16.95 -4.18
N ILE A 92 -11.01 16.61 -3.05
CA ILE A 92 -11.46 17.01 -1.71
C ILE A 92 -11.46 18.54 -1.58
N ARG A 93 -10.37 19.20 -2.01
CA ARG A 93 -10.26 20.68 -2.01
C ARG A 93 -11.30 21.33 -2.91
N GLY A 94 -11.61 20.70 -4.04
CA GLY A 94 -12.59 21.16 -5.02
C GLY A 94 -14.05 20.84 -4.68
N GLY A 95 -14.34 20.09 -3.62
CA GLY A 95 -15.69 19.68 -3.23
C GLY A 95 -16.32 18.63 -4.16
N ASN A 96 -15.50 17.90 -4.93
CA ASN A 96 -15.94 16.86 -5.88
C ASN A 96 -15.28 15.49 -5.57
N ALA A 97 -15.02 15.23 -4.28
CA ALA A 97 -14.46 13.96 -3.85
C ALA A 97 -15.48 12.82 -3.96
N PRO A 98 -15.01 11.55 -4.03
CA PRO A 98 -15.89 10.38 -3.94
C PRO A 98 -16.47 10.23 -2.52
N ASP A 99 -17.33 9.23 -2.34
CA ASP A 99 -17.85 8.89 -1.02
C ASP A 99 -16.84 8.07 -0.21
N VAL A 100 -16.08 7.20 -0.87
CA VAL A 100 -14.95 6.45 -0.30
C VAL A 100 -13.74 6.63 -1.19
N ALA A 101 -12.58 6.90 -0.59
CA ALA A 101 -11.30 6.99 -1.30
C ALA A 101 -10.27 6.04 -0.70
N GLN A 102 -9.53 5.33 -1.57
CA GLN A 102 -8.37 4.53 -1.22
C GLN A 102 -7.11 5.28 -1.64
N SER A 103 -6.15 5.39 -0.74
CA SER A 103 -4.78 5.85 -1.00
C SER A 103 -3.84 4.65 -0.93
N PHE A 104 -2.84 4.60 -1.81
CA PHE A 104 -1.80 3.56 -1.75
C PHE A 104 -0.81 3.76 -0.60
N SER A 105 -0.71 4.99 -0.08
CA SER A 105 0.29 5.31 0.94
C SER A 105 -0.36 5.60 2.29
N SER A 106 -0.04 4.79 3.27
CA SER A 106 -0.36 5.03 4.68
C SER A 106 0.28 6.31 5.23
N ASP A 107 1.35 6.82 4.62
CA ASP A 107 2.01 8.08 5.01
C ASP A 107 1.06 9.28 4.93
N ASN A 108 0.06 9.21 4.04
CA ASN A 108 -0.93 10.28 3.88
C ASN A 108 -1.94 10.38 5.03
N THR A 109 -1.98 9.41 5.94
CA THR A 109 -2.92 9.41 7.08
C THR A 109 -2.84 10.69 7.89
N GLY A 110 -1.63 11.11 8.27
CA GLY A 110 -1.47 12.34 9.05
C GLY A 110 -1.99 13.59 8.36
N ALA A 111 -1.74 13.72 7.05
CA ALA A 111 -2.22 14.84 6.25
C ALA A 111 -3.76 14.81 6.10
N PHE A 112 -4.36 13.65 5.86
CA PHE A 112 -5.81 13.51 5.76
C PHE A 112 -6.52 13.75 7.09
N CYS A 113 -5.98 13.24 8.20
CA CYS A 113 -6.54 13.39 9.53
C CYS A 113 -6.46 14.83 10.02
N SER A 114 -5.28 15.44 10.00
CA SER A 114 -5.03 16.77 10.56
C SER A 114 -5.83 17.87 9.86
N THR A 115 -5.98 17.77 8.54
CA THR A 115 -6.76 18.73 7.75
C THR A 115 -8.26 18.48 7.81
N GLY A 116 -8.69 17.35 8.38
CA GLY A 116 -10.07 16.88 8.33
C GLY A 116 -10.54 16.60 6.90
N ALA A 117 -9.62 16.30 5.98
CA ALA A 117 -9.97 15.93 4.61
C ALA A 117 -10.79 14.63 4.59
N TRP A 118 -10.39 13.66 5.42
CA TRP A 118 -11.18 12.49 5.77
C TRP A 118 -11.77 12.68 7.17
N ILE A 119 -12.96 12.14 7.41
CA ILE A 119 -13.63 12.23 8.71
C ILE A 119 -12.98 11.30 9.72
N ASP A 120 -13.10 11.64 11.00
CA ASP A 120 -12.79 10.70 12.08
C ASP A 120 -13.84 9.57 12.08
N LEU A 121 -13.35 8.33 12.11
CA LEU A 121 -14.17 7.11 12.06
C LEU A 121 -14.50 6.57 13.45
N GLY A 122 -13.95 7.17 14.52
CA GLY A 122 -14.09 6.68 15.90
C GLY A 122 -15.54 6.45 16.32
N ASP A 123 -16.43 7.40 16.06
CA ASP A 123 -17.86 7.29 16.39
C ASP A 123 -18.55 6.15 15.62
N TYR A 124 -18.16 5.93 14.37
CA TYR A 124 -18.68 4.83 13.55
C TYR A 124 -18.19 3.47 14.05
N MET A 125 -16.91 3.38 14.41
CA MET A 125 -16.30 2.16 14.97
C MET A 125 -16.96 1.79 16.31
N GLU A 126 -17.11 2.75 17.21
CA GLU A 126 -17.79 2.54 18.51
C GLU A 126 -19.26 2.10 18.30
N ARG A 127 -19.98 2.76 17.40
CA ARG A 127 -21.38 2.44 17.09
C ARG A 127 -21.56 0.99 16.65
N ASP A 128 -20.67 0.50 15.80
CA ASP A 128 -20.79 -0.81 15.16
C ASP A 128 -19.88 -1.88 15.80
N GLY A 129 -19.18 -1.53 16.89
CA GLY A 129 -18.35 -2.46 17.66
C GLY A 129 -17.09 -2.93 16.93
N VAL A 130 -16.55 -2.11 16.05
CA VAL A 130 -15.26 -2.38 15.39
C VAL A 130 -14.14 -1.97 16.33
N ASP A 131 -13.47 -2.97 16.94
CA ASP A 131 -12.34 -2.73 17.82
C ASP A 131 -11.05 -2.60 16.97
N PRO A 132 -10.25 -1.54 17.15
CA PRO A 132 -8.96 -1.41 16.46
C PRO A 132 -8.01 -2.60 16.63
N SER A 133 -8.14 -3.37 17.72
CA SER A 133 -7.30 -4.55 17.98
C SER A 133 -7.52 -5.72 17.00
N VAL A 134 -8.52 -5.65 16.12
CA VAL A 134 -8.66 -6.60 15.00
C VAL A 134 -7.52 -6.46 14.00
N PHE A 135 -6.86 -5.28 13.96
CA PHE A 135 -5.71 -5.01 13.12
C PHE A 135 -4.40 -5.22 13.88
N PRO A 136 -3.33 -5.76 13.26
CA PRO A 136 -1.99 -5.76 13.83
C PRO A 136 -1.51 -4.36 14.24
N GLU A 137 -0.61 -4.27 15.24
CA GLU A 137 -0.17 -2.98 15.82
C GLU A 137 0.38 -2.00 14.78
N VAL A 138 1.13 -2.49 13.80
CA VAL A 138 1.66 -1.64 12.71
C VAL A 138 0.53 -1.00 11.90
N SER A 139 -0.55 -1.74 11.63
CA SER A 139 -1.73 -1.21 10.92
C SER A 139 -2.54 -0.25 11.77
N GLN A 140 -2.64 -0.51 13.06
CA GLN A 140 -3.24 0.45 14.00
C GLN A 140 -2.47 1.77 13.99
N TYR A 141 -1.13 1.71 14.01
CA TYR A 141 -0.27 2.87 14.00
C TYR A 141 -0.44 3.73 12.75
N TYR A 142 -0.35 3.13 11.55
CA TYR A 142 -0.37 3.92 10.33
C TYR A 142 -1.77 4.38 9.88
N THR A 143 -2.84 4.01 10.58
CA THR A 143 -4.21 4.45 10.30
C THR A 143 -4.74 5.50 11.29
N GLU A 144 -3.91 5.93 12.24
CA GLU A 144 -4.25 6.92 13.26
C GLU A 144 -3.26 8.08 13.26
N TYR A 145 -3.75 9.27 13.57
CA TYR A 145 -2.92 10.44 13.78
C TYR A 145 -3.54 11.35 14.85
N ASP A 146 -2.74 11.71 15.86
CA ASP A 146 -3.13 12.61 16.96
C ASP A 146 -4.45 12.18 17.65
N GLY A 147 -4.57 10.87 17.92
CA GLY A 147 -5.73 10.26 18.57
C GLY A 147 -6.99 10.20 17.71
N LYS A 148 -6.88 10.46 16.40
CA LYS A 148 -7.98 10.34 15.43
C LYS A 148 -7.69 9.22 14.44
N ARG A 149 -8.68 8.36 14.25
CA ARG A 149 -8.61 7.32 13.22
C ARG A 149 -9.48 7.72 12.04
N CYS A 150 -8.89 8.28 11.00
CA CYS A 150 -9.61 8.71 9.81
C CYS A 150 -9.41 7.79 8.61
N ALA A 151 -8.69 6.71 8.80
CA ALA A 151 -8.51 5.65 7.81
C ALA A 151 -8.66 4.28 8.47
N LEU A 152 -9.02 3.28 7.66
CA LEU A 152 -8.83 1.87 7.98
C LEU A 152 -7.87 1.25 6.95
N PRO A 153 -7.09 0.22 7.34
CA PRO A 153 -6.23 -0.50 6.42
C PRO A 153 -7.07 -1.49 5.60
N VAL A 154 -6.78 -1.66 4.33
CA VAL A 154 -7.44 -2.68 3.47
C VAL A 154 -6.46 -3.76 3.06
N LEU A 155 -5.29 -3.35 2.57
CA LEU A 155 -4.21 -4.23 2.17
C LEU A 155 -2.90 -3.65 2.70
N ALA A 156 -2.02 -4.50 3.20
CA ALA A 156 -0.68 -4.09 3.60
C ALA A 156 0.33 -4.48 2.53
N ASP A 157 1.36 -3.65 2.40
CA ASP A 157 2.50 -3.89 1.54
C ASP A 157 3.71 -4.21 2.42
N THR A 158 4.40 -5.29 2.09
CA THR A 158 5.62 -5.74 2.75
C THR A 158 6.69 -6.06 1.72
N TYR A 159 7.94 -6.00 2.13
CA TYR A 159 9.05 -6.13 1.21
C TYR A 159 9.96 -7.28 1.61
N GLY A 160 10.39 -8.05 0.61
CA GLY A 160 11.25 -9.21 0.79
C GLY A 160 12.30 -9.33 -0.31
N LEU A 161 13.13 -10.35 -0.18
CA LEU A 161 14.12 -10.72 -1.17
C LEU A 161 13.53 -11.78 -2.11
N TYR A 162 13.48 -11.46 -3.39
CA TYR A 162 13.30 -12.43 -4.47
C TYR A 162 14.65 -12.93 -4.96
N TYR A 163 14.80 -14.23 -5.21
CA TYR A 163 16.02 -14.77 -5.77
C TYR A 163 15.76 -15.85 -6.82
N ASN A 164 16.54 -15.81 -7.91
CA ASN A 164 16.43 -16.74 -9.03
C ASN A 164 17.19 -18.04 -8.70
N LYS A 165 16.46 -19.14 -8.49
CA LYS A 165 17.02 -20.44 -8.09
C LYS A 165 17.94 -21.04 -9.13
N ASP A 166 17.72 -20.80 -10.43
CA ASP A 166 18.58 -21.34 -11.49
C ASP A 166 19.94 -20.64 -11.49
N LEU A 167 19.96 -19.31 -11.32
CA LEU A 167 21.21 -18.55 -11.18
C LEU A 167 21.96 -18.93 -9.90
N PHE A 168 21.25 -19.15 -8.79
CA PHE A 168 21.82 -19.65 -7.54
C PHE A 168 22.45 -21.02 -7.70
N ALA A 169 21.72 -21.99 -8.29
CA ALA A 169 22.23 -23.34 -8.55
C ALA A 169 23.48 -23.31 -9.44
N LYS A 170 23.47 -22.48 -10.50
CA LYS A 170 24.63 -22.29 -11.39
C LYS A 170 25.86 -21.73 -10.64
N ALA A 171 25.64 -20.86 -9.66
CA ALA A 171 26.69 -20.30 -8.82
C ALA A 171 27.08 -21.20 -7.63
N GLY A 172 26.40 -22.34 -7.42
CA GLY A 172 26.62 -23.22 -6.28
C GLY A 172 26.18 -22.61 -4.94
N LEU A 173 25.11 -21.83 -4.95
CA LEU A 173 24.46 -21.28 -3.76
C LEU A 173 23.24 -22.13 -3.41
N SER A 174 23.06 -22.46 -2.13
CA SER A 174 22.02 -23.40 -1.65
C SER A 174 20.79 -22.73 -1.04
N GLY A 175 20.83 -21.42 -0.81
CA GLY A 175 19.71 -20.67 -0.19
C GLY A 175 19.98 -19.18 -0.19
N PRO A 176 18.98 -18.37 0.27
CA PRO A 176 19.09 -16.92 0.27
C PRO A 176 20.09 -16.42 1.33
N PRO A 177 20.70 -15.24 1.12
CA PRO A 177 21.51 -14.57 2.14
C PRO A 177 20.63 -14.11 3.30
N LYS A 178 21.20 -14.10 4.51
CA LYS A 178 20.51 -13.62 5.72
C LYS A 178 21.11 -12.33 6.26
N THR A 179 22.35 -12.05 5.90
CA THR A 179 23.05 -10.83 6.31
C THR A 179 23.44 -9.99 5.10
N ILE A 180 23.72 -8.72 5.35
CA ILE A 180 24.15 -7.76 4.34
C ILE A 180 25.51 -8.17 3.74
N SER A 181 26.41 -8.74 4.55
CA SER A 181 27.68 -9.27 4.04
C SER A 181 27.46 -10.45 3.10
N GLU A 182 26.58 -11.39 3.43
CA GLU A 182 26.22 -12.51 2.54
C GLU A 182 25.55 -12.00 1.26
N LEU A 183 24.61 -11.04 1.35
CA LEU A 183 23.98 -10.41 0.17
C LEU A 183 25.05 -9.81 -0.75
N THR A 184 26.01 -9.11 -0.18
CA THR A 184 27.10 -8.48 -0.93
C THR A 184 28.01 -9.51 -1.61
N GLU A 185 28.35 -10.58 -0.92
CA GLU A 185 29.13 -11.69 -1.48
C GLU A 185 28.37 -12.37 -2.65
N TYR A 186 27.08 -12.68 -2.43
CA TYR A 186 26.23 -13.30 -3.43
C TYR A 186 26.00 -12.39 -4.63
N ALA A 187 25.78 -11.09 -4.41
CA ALA A 187 25.66 -10.12 -5.48
C ALA A 187 26.89 -10.12 -6.40
N LYS A 188 28.09 -10.13 -5.82
CA LYS A 188 29.35 -10.20 -6.59
C LYS A 188 29.51 -11.53 -7.30
N LYS A 189 29.19 -12.64 -6.66
CA LYS A 189 29.34 -14.01 -7.20
C LYS A 189 28.36 -14.30 -8.34
N LEU A 190 27.14 -13.76 -8.27
CA LEU A 190 26.08 -13.95 -9.28
C LEU A 190 26.23 -13.02 -10.48
N THR A 191 27.07 -11.99 -10.39
CA THR A 191 27.25 -11.02 -11.47
C THR A 191 28.05 -11.59 -12.62
N GLU A 192 27.47 -11.51 -13.83
CA GLU A 192 28.12 -11.86 -15.07
C GLU A 192 28.38 -10.60 -15.94
N LYS A 193 29.53 -10.54 -16.57
CA LYS A 193 29.90 -9.47 -17.51
C LYS A 193 30.01 -9.97 -18.94
N ASN A 194 29.65 -9.11 -19.88
CA ASN A 194 29.91 -9.31 -21.29
C ASN A 194 31.42 -9.16 -21.60
N PRO A 195 31.92 -9.61 -22.79
CA PRO A 195 33.31 -9.43 -23.18
C PRO A 195 33.78 -7.96 -23.24
N ASP A 196 32.85 -7.01 -23.41
CA ASP A 196 33.12 -5.57 -23.41
C ASP A 196 33.14 -4.96 -22.01
N GLY A 197 32.90 -5.77 -20.95
CA GLY A 197 32.88 -5.35 -19.56
C GLY A 197 31.51 -4.83 -19.07
N SER A 198 30.52 -4.70 -19.95
CA SER A 198 29.16 -4.34 -19.56
C SER A 198 28.50 -5.45 -18.73
N LEU A 199 27.53 -5.10 -17.90
CA LEU A 199 26.79 -6.03 -17.06
C LEU A 199 25.82 -6.86 -17.92
N LYS A 200 25.91 -8.19 -17.83
CA LYS A 200 25.02 -9.15 -18.49
C LYS A 200 23.95 -9.66 -17.52
N VAL A 201 24.39 -10.06 -16.32
CA VAL A 201 23.56 -10.40 -15.17
C VAL A 201 24.07 -9.58 -13.99
N VAL A 202 23.17 -8.94 -13.29
CA VAL A 202 23.44 -8.22 -12.02
C VAL A 202 23.02 -9.12 -10.88
N GLY A 203 23.89 -9.31 -9.89
CA GLY A 203 23.59 -10.16 -8.75
C GLY A 203 22.53 -9.54 -7.83
N PHE A 204 22.68 -8.26 -7.53
CA PHE A 204 21.71 -7.40 -6.82
C PHE A 204 21.97 -5.96 -7.26
N ASP A 205 20.92 -5.24 -7.63
CA ASP A 205 21.03 -3.82 -8.00
C ASP A 205 20.84 -2.94 -6.78
N PRO A 206 21.89 -2.25 -6.30
CA PRO A 206 21.78 -1.39 -5.14
C PRO A 206 21.22 0.00 -5.46
N ILE A 207 21.04 0.38 -6.73
CA ILE A 207 20.51 1.71 -7.08
C ILE A 207 19.00 1.71 -6.87
N SER A 208 18.50 2.65 -6.08
CA SER A 208 17.06 2.93 -6.01
C SER A 208 16.58 3.47 -7.37
N GLY A 209 15.58 2.86 -7.94
CA GLY A 209 15.08 3.20 -9.27
C GLY A 209 13.58 2.94 -9.43
N PHE A 210 13.06 2.00 -8.67
CA PHE A 210 11.65 1.65 -8.61
C PHE A 210 11.11 1.88 -7.20
N TYR A 211 9.80 1.88 -7.06
CA TYR A 211 9.13 2.07 -5.77
C TYR A 211 9.57 1.02 -4.74
N GLU A 212 9.62 -0.25 -5.14
CA GLU A 212 9.93 -1.37 -4.25
C GLU A 212 11.33 -1.29 -3.62
N ASN A 213 12.29 -0.65 -4.26
CA ASN A 213 13.65 -0.52 -3.74
C ASN A 213 14.00 0.91 -3.27
N ALA A 214 12.99 1.67 -2.85
CA ALA A 214 13.16 2.97 -2.24
C ALA A 214 14.02 2.87 -0.97
N ALA A 215 14.78 3.93 -0.67
CA ALA A 215 15.75 3.90 0.43
C ALA A 215 15.08 3.71 1.81
N ALA A 216 13.85 4.19 1.96
CA ALA A 216 13.06 4.02 3.17
C ALA A 216 12.84 2.54 3.55
N HIS A 217 12.66 1.67 2.55
CA HIS A 217 12.36 0.26 2.74
C HIS A 217 13.50 -0.53 3.36
N TYR A 218 14.72 -0.02 3.31
CA TYR A 218 15.89 -0.65 3.93
C TYR A 218 16.04 -0.33 5.42
N GLY A 219 15.33 0.67 5.96
CA GLY A 219 15.47 1.10 7.35
C GLY A 219 15.38 -0.03 8.38
N PRO A 220 14.33 -0.89 8.35
CA PRO A 220 14.19 -2.00 9.30
C PRO A 220 15.36 -2.98 9.29
N SER A 221 15.93 -3.29 8.13
CA SER A 221 17.08 -4.20 7.97
C SER A 221 18.35 -3.69 8.64
N TRP A 222 18.42 -2.40 8.91
CA TRP A 222 19.55 -1.73 9.58
C TRP A 222 19.21 -1.27 11.00
N GLY A 223 17.97 -1.54 11.46
CA GLY A 223 17.45 -1.04 12.75
C GLY A 223 17.40 0.48 12.81
N ALA A 224 17.32 1.14 11.65
CA ALA A 224 17.37 2.60 11.55
C ALA A 224 16.03 3.23 11.94
N LYS A 225 16.09 4.32 12.68
CA LYS A 225 14.92 5.10 13.10
C LYS A 225 14.83 6.41 12.33
N TRP A 226 13.60 6.84 12.07
CA TRP A 226 13.32 8.08 11.35
C TRP A 226 13.28 9.32 12.23
N ILE A 227 12.73 9.16 13.43
CA ILE A 227 12.47 10.25 14.38
C ILE A 227 12.86 9.78 15.79
N ASP A 228 13.23 10.73 16.64
CA ASP A 228 13.41 10.52 18.07
C ASP A 228 12.10 10.69 18.86
N ASP A 229 12.19 10.59 20.19
CA ASP A 229 11.06 10.73 21.10
C ASP A 229 10.49 12.17 21.13
N GLU A 230 11.24 13.16 20.67
CA GLU A 230 10.83 14.55 20.51
C GLU A 230 10.20 14.84 19.14
N GLY A 231 10.14 13.82 18.24
CA GLY A 231 9.62 13.93 16.89
C GLY A 231 10.55 14.61 15.88
N LYS A 232 11.86 14.70 16.21
CA LYS A 232 12.88 15.25 15.31
C LYS A 232 13.47 14.17 14.42
N SER A 233 13.83 14.55 13.20
CA SER A 233 14.48 13.66 12.25
C SER A 233 15.82 13.16 12.76
N THR A 234 16.13 11.89 12.55
CA THR A 234 17.35 11.22 13.05
C THR A 234 18.23 10.64 11.95
N LEU A 235 18.04 11.02 10.70
CA LEU A 235 18.81 10.45 9.57
C LEU A 235 20.33 10.62 9.75
N SER A 236 20.78 11.73 10.33
CA SER A 236 22.20 11.98 10.59
C SER A 236 22.70 11.45 11.94
N THR A 237 21.81 11.23 12.90
CA THR A 237 22.18 10.83 14.27
C THR A 237 21.99 9.34 14.51
N ASP A 238 21.09 8.67 13.81
CA ASP A 238 20.94 7.23 13.87
C ASP A 238 21.99 6.54 12.96
N PRO A 239 22.82 5.66 13.53
CA PRO A 239 23.92 5.05 12.78
C PRO A 239 23.46 4.07 11.69
N GLY A 240 22.22 3.56 11.75
CA GLY A 240 21.67 2.62 10.77
C GLY A 240 21.61 3.22 9.37
N TRP A 241 21.15 4.48 9.27
CA TRP A 241 21.08 5.18 7.98
C TRP A 241 22.44 5.40 7.33
N ALA A 242 23.42 5.84 8.11
CA ALA A 242 24.77 6.06 7.59
C ALA A 242 25.43 4.75 7.14
N LYS A 243 25.26 3.65 7.89
CA LYS A 243 25.76 2.32 7.53
C LYS A 243 25.08 1.79 6.27
N TYR A 244 23.76 1.89 6.17
CA TYR A 244 23.01 1.51 4.97
C TYR A 244 23.53 2.25 3.73
N LEU A 245 23.63 3.55 3.79
CA LEU A 245 24.06 4.37 2.65
C LEU A 245 25.52 4.13 2.27
N GLN A 246 26.40 3.86 3.24
CA GLN A 246 27.79 3.51 2.96
C GLN A 246 27.88 2.14 2.28
N TRP A 247 27.17 1.12 2.81
CA TRP A 247 27.08 -0.20 2.15
C TRP A 247 26.58 -0.06 0.70
N LYS A 248 25.51 0.67 0.50
CA LYS A 248 24.92 0.94 -0.82
C LYS A 248 25.97 1.54 -1.76
N LYS A 249 26.68 2.56 -1.30
CA LYS A 249 27.73 3.23 -2.08
C LYS A 249 28.90 2.31 -2.41
N ASP A 250 29.36 1.50 -1.45
CA ASP A 250 30.46 0.55 -1.66
C ASP A 250 30.12 -0.51 -2.71
N LEU A 251 28.86 -0.99 -2.72
CA LEU A 251 28.41 -1.95 -3.72
C LEU A 251 28.23 -1.28 -5.09
N ILE A 252 27.72 -0.06 -5.16
CA ILE A 252 27.64 0.75 -6.38
C ILE A 252 29.03 0.98 -6.97
N ASP A 253 30.01 1.35 -6.14
CA ASP A 253 31.39 1.59 -6.59
C ASP A 253 32.07 0.32 -7.11
N TRP A 254 31.73 -0.84 -6.53
CA TRP A 254 32.22 -2.13 -7.06
C TRP A 254 31.70 -2.45 -8.47
N TYR A 255 30.43 -2.15 -8.76
CA TYR A 255 29.83 -2.30 -10.11
C TYR A 255 30.30 -1.21 -11.08
N GLY A 256 30.48 0.00 -10.57
CA GLY A 256 30.58 1.25 -11.31
C GLY A 256 29.19 1.84 -11.58
N TYR A 257 28.94 3.05 -11.06
CA TYR A 257 27.63 3.71 -11.18
C TYR A 257 27.09 3.75 -12.61
N ASP A 258 27.93 4.17 -13.58
CA ASP A 258 27.53 4.27 -14.99
C ASP A 258 27.18 2.90 -15.60
N ASN A 259 27.82 1.81 -15.13
CA ASN A 259 27.49 0.46 -15.59
C ASN A 259 26.10 0.01 -15.09
N LEU A 260 25.75 0.34 -13.84
CA LEU A 260 24.43 0.04 -13.29
C LEU A 260 23.35 0.89 -13.96
N VAL A 261 23.59 2.20 -14.16
CA VAL A 261 22.64 3.07 -14.89
C VAL A 261 22.41 2.56 -16.32
N LYS A 262 23.48 2.12 -17.00
CA LYS A 262 23.35 1.50 -18.33
C LYS A 262 22.55 0.20 -18.29
N PHE A 263 22.75 -0.62 -17.24
CA PHE A 263 21.97 -1.84 -17.03
C PHE A 263 20.49 -1.51 -16.83
N GLN A 264 20.17 -0.56 -15.94
CA GLN A 264 18.80 -0.13 -15.66
C GLN A 264 18.05 0.39 -16.88
N THR A 265 18.72 1.07 -17.83
CA THR A 265 18.07 1.49 -19.09
C THR A 265 17.55 0.32 -19.94
N GLY A 266 18.02 -0.89 -19.68
CA GLY A 266 17.58 -2.13 -20.35
C GLY A 266 16.85 -3.10 -19.43
N ALA A 267 16.55 -2.69 -18.20
CA ALA A 267 15.96 -3.54 -17.17
C ALA A 267 14.44 -3.78 -17.36
N GLY A 268 13.80 -3.01 -18.24
CA GLY A 268 12.35 -3.07 -18.47
C GLY A 268 11.57 -2.19 -17.52
N ASP A 269 10.25 -2.26 -17.63
CA ASP A 269 9.34 -1.57 -16.74
C ASP A 269 9.10 -2.40 -15.47
N GLU A 270 8.86 -1.72 -14.35
CA GLU A 270 8.62 -2.32 -13.04
C GLU A 270 7.49 -3.37 -13.09
N PHE A 271 6.33 -2.98 -13.58
CA PHE A 271 5.13 -3.83 -13.64
C PHE A 271 4.92 -4.41 -15.05
N SER A 272 5.90 -5.17 -15.54
CA SER A 272 5.81 -5.79 -16.87
C SER A 272 6.68 -7.05 -16.97
N PRO A 273 6.37 -7.98 -17.89
CA PRO A 273 7.19 -9.17 -18.15
C PRO A 273 8.58 -8.84 -18.72
N SER A 274 8.86 -7.55 -18.95
CA SER A 274 10.20 -7.08 -19.33
C SER A 274 11.12 -6.79 -18.14
N ASN A 275 10.60 -6.87 -16.91
CA ASN A 275 11.36 -6.69 -15.68
C ASN A 275 12.64 -7.54 -15.66
N ALA A 276 13.75 -6.96 -15.20
CA ALA A 276 15.06 -7.60 -15.25
C ALA A 276 15.12 -8.90 -14.44
N PHE A 277 14.44 -8.97 -13.30
CA PHE A 277 14.37 -10.18 -12.47
C PHE A 277 13.61 -11.28 -13.21
N GLU A 278 12.44 -11.00 -13.74
CA GLU A 278 11.61 -11.96 -14.48
C GLU A 278 12.31 -12.49 -15.73
N ARG A 279 13.18 -11.71 -16.32
CA ARG A 279 14.00 -12.11 -17.47
C ARG A 279 15.33 -12.79 -17.10
N GLY A 280 15.58 -13.06 -15.83
CA GLY A 280 16.81 -13.68 -15.35
C GLY A 280 18.08 -12.83 -15.59
N LYS A 281 17.92 -11.50 -15.68
CA LYS A 281 19.04 -10.55 -15.79
C LYS A 281 19.43 -9.97 -14.43
N LEU A 282 18.53 -10.01 -13.46
CA LEU A 282 18.76 -9.67 -12.06
C LEU A 282 18.61 -10.94 -11.24
N ALA A 283 19.61 -11.30 -10.43
CA ALA A 283 19.60 -12.57 -9.71
C ALA A 283 18.92 -12.50 -8.36
N MET A 284 18.97 -11.35 -7.70
CA MET A 284 18.29 -11.03 -6.46
C MET A 284 17.67 -9.64 -6.58
N ASN A 285 16.45 -9.48 -6.09
CA ASN A 285 15.72 -8.22 -6.08
C ASN A 285 15.03 -8.02 -4.73
N MET A 286 15.01 -6.79 -4.23
CA MET A 286 14.07 -6.38 -3.19
C MET A 286 12.78 -5.98 -3.88
N ASP A 287 11.66 -6.58 -3.51
CA ASP A 287 10.37 -6.30 -4.15
C ASP A 287 9.23 -6.52 -3.15
N GLY A 288 8.06 -5.99 -3.45
CA GLY A 288 6.85 -6.21 -2.68
C GLY A 288 6.19 -7.55 -3.01
N GLU A 289 5.25 -7.94 -2.18
CA GLU A 289 4.52 -9.21 -2.28
C GLU A 289 3.69 -9.34 -3.56
N TRP A 290 3.25 -8.22 -4.13
CA TRP A 290 2.50 -8.18 -5.41
C TRP A 290 3.27 -8.77 -6.59
N ARG A 291 4.62 -8.79 -6.52
CA ARG A 291 5.46 -9.39 -7.56
C ARG A 291 5.14 -10.88 -7.76
N VAL A 292 4.69 -11.59 -6.72
CA VAL A 292 4.21 -12.98 -6.85
C VAL A 292 3.12 -13.06 -7.90
N ALA A 293 2.09 -12.18 -7.83
CA ALA A 293 1.01 -12.19 -8.83
C ALA A 293 1.48 -11.81 -10.24
N PHE A 294 2.45 -10.89 -10.38
CA PHE A 294 3.01 -10.57 -11.70
C PHE A 294 3.74 -11.76 -12.29
N ILE A 295 4.60 -12.44 -11.51
CA ILE A 295 5.32 -13.63 -11.97
C ILE A 295 4.33 -14.76 -12.34
N GLU A 296 3.34 -15.04 -11.50
CA GLU A 296 2.31 -16.06 -11.77
C GLU A 296 1.57 -15.83 -13.09
N ASN A 297 1.25 -14.58 -13.40
CA ASN A 297 0.48 -14.22 -14.58
C ASN A 297 1.31 -14.00 -15.83
N GLU A 298 2.55 -13.52 -15.71
CA GLU A 298 3.34 -13.04 -16.84
C GLU A 298 4.54 -13.95 -17.16
N THR A 299 5.15 -14.57 -16.14
CA THR A 299 6.35 -15.43 -16.28
C THR A 299 6.27 -16.68 -15.40
N PRO A 300 5.20 -17.50 -15.52
CA PRO A 300 4.93 -18.63 -14.61
C PRO A 300 6.01 -19.73 -14.63
N ASP A 301 6.88 -19.74 -15.62
CA ASP A 301 8.00 -20.70 -15.73
C ASP A 301 9.26 -20.22 -14.99
N LEU A 302 9.25 -19.02 -14.38
CA LEU A 302 10.39 -18.51 -13.62
C LEU A 302 10.62 -19.34 -12.36
N ASN A 303 11.80 -19.93 -12.24
CA ASN A 303 12.20 -20.71 -11.07
C ASN A 303 12.82 -19.78 -10.02
N TYR A 304 11.98 -19.25 -9.13
CA TYR A 304 12.36 -18.31 -8.08
C TYR A 304 11.96 -18.81 -6.69
N ALA A 305 12.31 -18.06 -5.67
CA ALA A 305 11.72 -18.12 -4.35
C ALA A 305 11.90 -16.77 -3.64
N THR A 306 11.20 -16.60 -2.54
CA THR A 306 11.26 -15.42 -1.68
C THR A 306 11.94 -15.75 -0.34
N ALA A 307 12.38 -14.72 0.34
CA ALA A 307 12.91 -14.77 1.71
C ALA A 307 12.77 -13.39 2.37
N PRO A 308 12.82 -13.29 3.71
CA PRO A 308 13.01 -12.00 4.36
C PRO A 308 14.25 -11.30 3.83
N PHE A 309 14.21 -9.97 3.72
CA PHE A 309 15.38 -9.22 3.26
C PHE A 309 16.52 -9.36 4.29
N PRO A 310 17.79 -9.48 3.85
CA PRO A 310 18.94 -9.60 4.74
C PRO A 310 19.10 -8.39 5.65
N VAL A 311 19.62 -8.63 6.86
CA VAL A 311 19.80 -7.60 7.89
C VAL A 311 21.28 -7.29 8.12
N ALA A 312 21.58 -6.17 8.75
CA ALA A 312 22.92 -5.82 9.17
C ALA A 312 23.55 -6.95 10.02
N ASP A 313 24.84 -7.23 9.77
CA ASP A 313 25.54 -8.37 10.40
C ASP A 313 25.55 -8.30 11.94
N GLU A 314 25.52 -7.09 12.49
CA GLU A 314 25.43 -6.84 13.93
C GLU A 314 24.01 -6.96 14.50
N SER A 315 22.98 -7.13 13.66
CA SER A 315 21.57 -7.16 14.07
C SER A 315 20.84 -8.41 13.59
N PRO A 316 21.39 -9.63 13.83
CA PRO A 316 20.80 -10.88 13.29
C PRO A 316 19.39 -11.16 13.82
N ASP A 317 19.03 -10.61 14.99
CA ASP A 317 17.71 -10.78 15.61
C ASP A 317 16.60 -10.01 14.82
N LEU A 318 16.96 -9.10 13.92
CA LEU A 318 16.03 -8.42 13.03
C LEU A 318 15.65 -9.26 11.80
N TYR A 319 16.34 -10.40 11.53
CA TYR A 319 16.02 -11.21 10.36
C TYR A 319 14.60 -11.75 10.40
N GLY A 320 13.82 -11.44 9.39
CA GLY A 320 12.38 -11.70 9.32
C GLY A 320 11.54 -10.44 9.48
N ALA A 321 12.12 -9.34 9.98
CA ALA A 321 11.47 -8.04 9.98
C ALA A 321 11.66 -7.34 8.62
N GLY A 322 10.74 -6.43 8.29
CA GLY A 322 10.80 -5.65 7.06
C GLY A 322 10.09 -4.31 7.17
N TYR A 323 10.12 -3.57 6.08
CA TYR A 323 9.33 -2.36 5.93
C TYR A 323 7.88 -2.75 5.64
N VAL A 324 6.96 -2.07 6.31
CA VAL A 324 5.51 -2.25 6.16
C VAL A 324 4.87 -0.91 5.83
N THR A 325 4.02 -0.89 4.84
CA THR A 325 3.12 0.21 4.53
C THR A 325 1.78 -0.37 4.12
N GLY A 326 0.90 0.36 3.47
CA GLY A 326 -0.30 -0.26 2.93
C GLY A 326 -1.31 0.73 2.40
N SER A 327 -2.26 0.16 1.72
CA SER A 327 -3.43 0.85 1.21
C SER A 327 -4.39 1.16 2.34
N ILE A 328 -4.75 2.42 2.45
CA ILE A 328 -5.73 2.92 3.42
C ILE A 328 -6.99 3.41 2.72
N VAL A 329 -8.13 3.26 3.38
CA VAL A 329 -9.40 3.79 2.90
C VAL A 329 -9.99 4.75 3.92
N GLY A 330 -10.62 5.81 3.43
CA GLY A 330 -11.27 6.81 4.27
C GLY A 330 -12.49 7.43 3.60
N ILE A 331 -13.24 8.19 4.38
CA ILE A 331 -14.46 8.89 3.96
C ILE A 331 -14.15 10.37 3.84
N PRO A 332 -14.10 10.94 2.62
CA PRO A 332 -13.96 12.38 2.44
C PRO A 332 -15.07 13.16 3.18
N LYS A 333 -14.69 14.24 3.84
CA LYS A 333 -15.65 15.09 4.60
C LYS A 333 -16.80 15.62 3.75
N THR A 334 -16.59 15.72 2.45
CA THR A 334 -17.56 16.24 1.46
C THR A 334 -18.57 15.19 0.99
N SER A 335 -18.44 13.93 1.39
CA SER A 335 -19.47 12.92 1.08
C SER A 335 -20.80 13.28 1.76
N ASP A 336 -21.88 13.19 0.99
CA ASP A 336 -23.26 13.32 1.52
C ASP A 336 -23.82 11.97 2.00
N HIS A 337 -23.11 10.86 1.74
CA HIS A 337 -23.54 9.47 2.00
C HIS A 337 -22.62 8.77 3.01
N LYS A 338 -22.26 9.44 4.12
CA LYS A 338 -21.25 8.94 5.08
C LYS A 338 -21.62 7.62 5.74
N ASP A 339 -22.91 7.38 6.02
CA ASP A 339 -23.36 6.12 6.62
C ASP A 339 -23.20 4.95 5.63
N GLN A 340 -23.55 5.14 4.37
CA GLN A 340 -23.37 4.13 3.32
C GLN A 340 -21.90 3.91 2.97
N ALA A 341 -21.14 5.00 2.95
CA ALA A 341 -19.68 4.95 2.75
C ALA A 341 -19.01 4.18 3.90
N TRP A 342 -19.48 4.34 5.13
CA TRP A 342 -18.97 3.57 6.28
C TRP A 342 -19.26 2.06 6.14
N GLU A 343 -20.48 1.66 5.72
CA GLU A 343 -20.76 0.24 5.54
C GLU A 343 -19.81 -0.40 4.50
N LEU A 344 -19.56 0.29 3.37
CA LEU A 344 -18.61 -0.17 2.38
C LEU A 344 -17.18 -0.21 2.94
N LEU A 345 -16.75 0.85 3.60
CA LEU A 345 -15.40 0.95 4.18
C LEU A 345 -15.18 -0.13 5.23
N LYS A 346 -16.13 -0.33 6.13
CA LYS A 346 -16.09 -1.39 7.14
C LYS A 346 -15.99 -2.77 6.47
N TYR A 347 -16.83 -3.06 5.47
CA TYR A 347 -16.77 -4.31 4.74
C TYR A 347 -15.40 -4.56 4.10
N LEU A 348 -14.86 -3.58 3.37
CA LEU A 348 -13.56 -3.69 2.73
C LEU A 348 -12.40 -3.92 3.72
N ALA A 349 -12.50 -3.38 4.94
CA ALA A 349 -11.42 -3.38 5.92
C ALA A 349 -11.53 -4.49 6.98
N THR A 350 -12.71 -5.10 7.19
CA THR A 350 -12.93 -6.04 8.31
C THR A 350 -13.62 -7.34 7.92
N ASP A 351 -14.12 -7.48 6.69
CA ASP A 351 -14.71 -8.73 6.25
C ASP A 351 -13.63 -9.69 5.76
N ASP A 352 -13.53 -10.86 6.38
CA ASP A 352 -12.46 -11.82 6.09
C ASP A 352 -12.56 -12.37 4.65
N HIS A 353 -13.77 -12.53 4.10
CA HIS A 353 -13.95 -12.97 2.71
C HIS A 353 -13.50 -11.89 1.73
N ALA A 354 -13.86 -10.62 1.98
CA ALA A 354 -13.43 -9.49 1.15
C ALA A 354 -11.91 -9.35 1.15
N LEU A 355 -11.27 -9.42 2.32
CA LEU A 355 -9.82 -9.32 2.49
C LEU A 355 -9.10 -10.52 1.84
N ALA A 356 -9.60 -11.74 2.00
CA ALA A 356 -9.03 -12.93 1.36
C ALA A 356 -9.16 -12.85 -0.17
N THR A 357 -10.32 -12.40 -0.68
CA THR A 357 -10.54 -12.22 -2.13
C THR A 357 -9.59 -11.18 -2.72
N LEU A 358 -9.44 -10.03 -2.06
CA LEU A 358 -8.47 -9.01 -2.46
C LEU A 358 -7.04 -9.57 -2.44
N SER A 359 -6.64 -10.21 -1.33
CA SER A 359 -5.31 -10.76 -1.15
C SER A 359 -4.98 -11.82 -2.21
N ASN A 360 -5.86 -12.78 -2.42
CA ASN A 360 -5.66 -13.85 -3.41
C ASN A 360 -5.56 -13.29 -4.84
N GLY A 361 -6.38 -12.29 -5.18
CA GLY A 361 -6.41 -11.70 -6.51
C GLY A 361 -5.28 -10.71 -6.82
N ILE A 362 -4.76 -10.01 -5.79
CA ILE A 362 -3.77 -8.93 -5.95
C ILE A 362 -2.40 -9.37 -5.41
N ARG A 363 -2.36 -10.29 -4.46
CA ARG A 363 -1.19 -10.71 -3.68
C ARG A 363 -0.66 -9.62 -2.77
N ASN A 364 -1.53 -8.75 -2.23
CA ASN A 364 -1.18 -7.91 -1.08
C ASN A 364 -1.61 -8.57 0.24
N VAL A 365 -0.95 -8.23 1.33
CA VAL A 365 -1.20 -8.85 2.65
C VAL A 365 -2.54 -8.36 3.20
N PRO A 366 -3.46 -9.27 3.63
CA PRO A 366 -4.71 -8.87 4.28
C PRO A 366 -4.43 -8.31 5.67
N THR A 367 -5.27 -7.38 6.15
CA THR A 367 -4.90 -6.50 7.26
C THR A 367 -5.56 -6.78 8.60
N THR A 368 -6.40 -7.80 8.72
CA THR A 368 -6.94 -8.24 10.02
C THR A 368 -6.23 -9.49 10.54
N THR A 369 -6.16 -9.65 11.86
CA THR A 369 -5.58 -10.85 12.48
C THR A 369 -6.32 -12.14 12.07
N SER A 370 -7.64 -12.06 11.85
CA SER A 370 -8.46 -13.20 11.38
C SER A 370 -8.17 -13.53 9.91
N SER A 371 -8.10 -12.53 9.04
CA SER A 371 -7.85 -12.76 7.61
C SER A 371 -6.47 -13.32 7.31
N LEU A 372 -5.44 -12.96 8.13
CA LEU A 372 -4.09 -13.54 8.02
C LEU A 372 -4.04 -15.06 8.24
N THR A 373 -5.03 -15.61 8.92
CA THR A 373 -5.15 -17.04 9.24
C THR A 373 -6.38 -17.69 8.61
N SER A 374 -7.04 -17.01 7.67
CA SER A 374 -8.25 -17.50 7.01
C SER A 374 -7.95 -18.73 6.13
N ASP A 375 -8.83 -19.71 6.19
CA ASP A 375 -8.79 -20.88 5.29
C ASP A 375 -9.10 -20.49 3.82
N GLU A 376 -9.63 -19.28 3.58
CA GLU A 376 -9.89 -18.75 2.25
C GLU A 376 -8.64 -18.14 1.60
N LEU A 377 -7.57 -17.89 2.39
CA LEU A 377 -6.31 -17.39 1.87
C LEU A 377 -5.55 -18.50 1.15
N GLU A 378 -5.19 -18.26 -0.11
CA GLU A 378 -4.43 -19.22 -0.90
C GLU A 378 -3.05 -19.48 -0.30
N GLN A 379 -2.73 -20.76 -0.14
CA GLN A 379 -1.44 -21.18 0.40
C GLN A 379 -0.38 -21.17 -0.68
N ASP A 380 0.48 -20.15 -0.67
CA ASP A 380 1.61 -20.00 -1.57
C ASP A 380 2.89 -19.78 -0.76
N PRO A 381 3.92 -20.64 -0.92
CA PRO A 381 5.15 -20.55 -0.13
C PRO A 381 5.95 -19.27 -0.43
N ASP A 382 5.85 -18.71 -1.63
CA ASP A 382 6.54 -17.48 -2.00
C ASP A 382 5.80 -16.24 -1.47
N PHE A 383 4.46 -16.30 -1.34
CA PHE A 383 3.68 -15.27 -0.68
C PHE A 383 3.76 -15.33 0.85
N ALA A 384 3.92 -16.54 1.42
CA ALA A 384 3.99 -16.74 2.88
C ALA A 384 5.13 -15.94 3.55
N THR A 385 6.24 -15.71 2.86
CA THR A 385 7.33 -14.84 3.35
C THR A 385 6.82 -13.46 3.76
N PHE A 386 5.91 -12.89 2.99
CA PHE A 386 5.40 -11.54 3.21
C PHE A 386 4.38 -11.49 4.34
N LEU A 387 3.58 -12.55 4.52
CA LEU A 387 2.72 -12.70 5.69
C LEU A 387 3.55 -12.77 6.97
N ASP A 388 4.66 -13.52 6.95
CA ASP A 388 5.58 -13.64 8.09
C ASP A 388 6.26 -12.29 8.41
N VAL A 389 6.70 -11.54 7.39
CA VAL A 389 7.26 -10.18 7.56
C VAL A 389 6.23 -9.25 8.17
N PHE A 390 4.99 -9.26 7.71
CA PHE A 390 3.92 -8.43 8.26
C PHE A 390 3.61 -8.75 9.73
N GLY A 391 3.63 -10.02 10.09
CA GLY A 391 3.41 -10.49 11.46
C GLY A 391 4.59 -10.33 12.41
N ASN A 392 5.76 -9.89 11.93
CA ASN A 392 6.95 -9.76 12.75
C ASN A 392 6.92 -8.47 13.59
N GLU A 393 7.11 -8.59 14.91
CA GLU A 393 7.06 -7.47 15.86
C GLU A 393 8.13 -6.37 15.63
N ASN A 394 9.23 -6.73 14.95
CA ASN A 394 10.30 -5.78 14.61
C ASN A 394 10.09 -5.11 13.24
N SER A 395 9.04 -5.49 12.50
CA SER A 395 8.68 -4.80 11.26
C SER A 395 8.17 -3.41 11.57
N SER A 396 8.54 -2.45 10.73
CA SER A 396 8.25 -1.03 10.99
C SER A 396 7.91 -0.27 9.72
N THR A 397 7.33 0.89 9.91
CA THR A 397 6.93 1.82 8.85
C THR A 397 7.60 3.18 9.06
N THR A 398 7.44 4.06 8.09
CA THR A 398 7.78 5.48 8.25
C THR A 398 6.87 6.16 9.26
N PRO A 399 7.32 7.24 9.92
CA PRO A 399 6.47 7.99 10.84
C PRO A 399 5.27 8.62 10.12
N ILE A 400 4.11 8.52 10.72
CA ILE A 400 2.92 9.22 10.25
C ILE A 400 3.01 10.69 10.67
N THR A 401 3.07 11.58 9.69
CA THR A 401 3.32 12.99 9.91
C THR A 401 2.28 13.89 9.23
N LEU A 402 2.24 15.16 9.62
CA LEU A 402 1.40 16.19 9.00
C LEU A 402 1.69 16.42 7.51
N VAL A 403 2.89 16.08 7.08
CA VAL A 403 3.37 16.35 5.72
C VAL A 403 3.32 15.11 4.81
N GLY A 404 2.75 14.01 5.31
CA GLY A 404 2.63 12.78 4.54
C GLY A 404 3.99 12.22 4.11
N ALA A 405 4.12 11.81 2.86
CA ALA A 405 5.33 11.21 2.30
C ALA A 405 6.50 12.20 2.07
N ALA A 406 6.33 13.51 2.34
CA ALA A 406 7.35 14.51 2.01
C ALA A 406 8.71 14.26 2.70
N ASN A 407 8.72 13.65 3.88
CA ASN A 407 9.95 13.25 4.55
C ASN A 407 10.74 12.22 3.75
N GLN A 408 10.05 11.22 3.19
CA GLN A 408 10.66 10.20 2.34
C GLN A 408 11.16 10.82 1.03
N GLU A 409 10.40 11.71 0.42
CA GLU A 409 10.79 12.40 -0.83
C GLU A 409 12.10 13.20 -0.65
N LEU A 410 12.26 13.91 0.48
CA LEU A 410 13.50 14.61 0.81
C LEU A 410 14.68 13.65 0.95
N PHE A 411 14.48 12.53 1.63
CA PHE A 411 15.50 11.49 1.79
C PHE A 411 15.86 10.83 0.46
N GLU A 412 14.88 10.45 -0.35
CA GLU A 412 15.10 9.87 -1.69
C GLU A 412 15.86 10.83 -2.62
N ALA A 413 15.49 12.12 -2.61
CA ALA A 413 16.19 13.13 -3.38
C ALA A 413 17.65 13.30 -2.97
N PHE A 414 17.95 13.10 -1.68
CA PHE A 414 19.33 13.07 -1.17
C PHE A 414 20.04 11.79 -1.62
N VAL A 415 19.42 10.61 -1.43
CA VAL A 415 19.98 9.30 -1.81
C VAL A 415 20.33 9.25 -3.29
N ALA A 416 19.45 9.79 -4.16
CA ALA A 416 19.72 9.88 -5.60
C ALA A 416 21.00 10.67 -5.93
N LYS A 417 21.31 11.71 -5.16
CA LYS A 417 22.56 12.49 -5.32
C LYS A 417 23.76 11.76 -4.72
N TRP A 418 23.58 11.10 -3.58
CA TRP A 418 24.62 10.32 -2.91
C TRP A 418 25.07 9.14 -3.74
N GLN A 419 24.15 8.29 -4.20
CA GLN A 419 24.45 7.12 -5.03
C GLN A 419 25.16 7.48 -6.34
N ALA A 420 24.85 8.65 -6.90
CA ALA A 420 25.50 9.17 -8.12
C ALA A 420 26.86 9.84 -7.84
N GLY A 421 27.35 9.84 -6.59
CA GLY A 421 28.61 10.48 -6.19
C GLY A 421 28.63 12.00 -6.31
N ARG A 422 27.43 12.65 -6.32
CA ARG A 422 27.30 14.11 -6.39
C ARG A 422 27.41 14.79 -5.03
N ILE A 423 27.38 14.02 -3.96
CA ILE A 423 27.60 14.43 -2.57
C ILE A 423 28.80 13.65 -2.07
N SER A 424 29.75 14.33 -1.43
CA SER A 424 31.00 13.72 -0.92
C SER A 424 31.03 13.55 0.60
N ASP A 425 30.20 14.30 1.31
CA ASP A 425 30.08 14.24 2.77
C ASP A 425 28.71 13.71 3.15
N LEU A 426 28.68 12.43 3.53
CA LEU A 426 27.45 11.73 3.91
C LEU A 426 26.80 12.37 5.13
N GLN A 427 27.61 12.64 6.15
CA GLN A 427 27.12 13.11 7.44
C GLN A 427 26.52 14.51 7.34
N ALA A 428 27.24 15.42 6.66
CA ALA A 428 26.72 16.77 6.41
C ALA A 428 25.47 16.75 5.50
N GLY A 429 25.43 15.82 4.56
CA GLY A 429 24.28 15.64 3.68
C GLY A 429 23.04 15.17 4.44
N LEU A 430 23.16 14.17 5.30
CA LEU A 430 22.06 13.68 6.15
C LEU A 430 21.59 14.76 7.13
N ALA A 431 22.50 15.50 7.77
CA ALA A 431 22.15 16.60 8.66
C ALA A 431 21.34 17.71 7.94
N ASN A 432 21.66 17.99 6.67
CA ASN A 432 20.87 18.92 5.88
C ASN A 432 19.47 18.40 5.54
N VAL A 433 19.31 17.08 5.38
CA VAL A 433 17.98 16.47 5.18
C VAL A 433 17.17 16.55 6.48
N ASP A 434 17.78 16.26 7.63
CA ASP A 434 17.14 16.41 8.95
C ASP A 434 16.61 17.83 9.15
N GLU A 435 17.44 18.86 8.86
CA GLU A 435 17.02 20.27 8.94
C GLU A 435 15.81 20.58 8.05
N GLN A 436 15.76 20.00 6.86
CA GLN A 436 14.63 20.20 5.93
C GLN A 436 13.36 19.50 6.39
N ILE A 437 13.47 18.27 6.89
CA ILE A 437 12.34 17.51 7.46
C ILE A 437 11.78 18.25 8.67
N ASP A 438 12.63 18.60 9.63
CA ASP A 438 12.23 19.32 10.84
C ASP A 438 11.55 20.64 10.53
N ALA A 439 12.11 21.42 9.58
CA ALA A 439 11.49 22.67 9.14
C ALA A 439 10.10 22.47 8.51
N GLN A 440 9.90 21.40 7.73
CA GLN A 440 8.59 21.08 7.16
C GLN A 440 7.58 20.71 8.25
N LEU A 441 7.98 19.88 9.21
CA LEU A 441 7.14 19.47 10.34
C LEU A 441 6.72 20.67 11.21
N GLU A 442 7.69 21.57 11.53
CA GLU A 442 7.42 22.79 12.29
C GLU A 442 6.48 23.75 11.55
N ASN A 443 6.66 23.94 10.24
CA ASN A 443 5.78 24.79 9.42
C ASN A 443 4.35 24.22 9.36
N ALA A 444 4.22 22.91 9.18
CA ALA A 444 2.92 22.25 9.14
C ALA A 444 2.19 22.35 10.50
N ALA A 445 2.91 22.15 11.61
CA ALA A 445 2.37 22.33 12.97
C ALA A 445 1.94 23.79 13.25
N GLY A 446 2.65 24.77 12.66
CA GLY A 446 2.29 26.19 12.71
C GLY A 446 1.10 26.61 11.82
N GLY A 447 0.47 25.66 11.11
CA GLY A 447 -0.67 25.91 10.22
C GLY A 447 -0.28 26.44 8.83
N GLN A 448 0.98 26.37 8.47
CA GLN A 448 1.49 26.64 7.14
C GLN A 448 1.72 25.33 6.38
N VAL A 449 0.64 24.67 6.00
CA VAL A 449 0.73 23.49 5.11
C VAL A 449 1.06 24.00 3.71
N PRO A 450 2.09 23.48 3.02
CA PRO A 450 2.48 23.89 1.67
C PRO A 450 1.44 23.66 0.61
#